data_6c114f7f4b26a4a71e7b2d5db55f0b1c
#
_entry.id   6c114f7f4b26a4a71e7b2d5db55f0b1c
#
_cell.length_a   1.000
_cell.length_b   1.000
_cell.length_c   1.000
_cell.angle_alpha   90.00
_cell.angle_beta   90.00
_cell.angle_gamma   90.00
#
_symmetry.space_group_name_H-M   'P 1'
#
loop_
_entity.id
_entity.type
_entity.pdbx_description
1 polymer ?
#
loop_
_entity_poly.entity_id
_entity_poly.type
_entity_poly.pdbx_seq_one_letter_code
_entity_poly.pdbx_strand_id
1 'polypeptide(L)'
;MPPANASFHPPMSYFLQHVAQDLRAHFADLSRVVVVFPNRRAGLFLNDYLVEDAPDDTPLWAPRYVTISELFRELSDVTLNDAVDSVCRLYAHYVDLLRSAGDAAADELSLDTFYGWADRILADFDDVDKNMADASQLFRNLEELKELDDMGFLDDEQKKLIGSFFSNFDPDHKSELRERFRRLWNALLPLYRRLNAELLAEGKAYEGALYRRVVNALAEERCALPADVDCYAVVGFNVLDKAEQHLFEIMKKAGKARFYWDYDSYYADPYKSRGFEAGLFIEIGRASCRERVFRAV
;
A
#
# COMPACT_ATOMS: atom_id res chain seq x y z
N MET A 1 -40.71 -44.56 15.90
CA MET A 1 -40.01 -43.95 14.75
C MET A 1 -39.15 -42.81 15.28
N PRO A 2 -37.83 -42.91 15.20
CA PRO A 2 -36.95 -41.78 15.50
C PRO A 2 -36.94 -40.80 14.30
N PRO A 3 -36.82 -39.49 14.52
CA PRO A 3 -36.69 -38.56 13.41
C PRO A 3 -35.32 -38.71 12.75
N ALA A 4 -35.35 -38.91 11.44
CA ALA A 4 -34.20 -39.00 10.60
C ALA A 4 -33.62 -37.59 10.32
N ASN A 5 -32.32 -37.56 10.15
CA ASN A 5 -31.51 -36.49 9.55
C ASN A 5 -31.32 -35.19 10.34
N ALA A 6 -30.54 -35.27 11.41
CA ALA A 6 -29.61 -34.17 11.66
C ALA A 6 -28.51 -34.26 10.58
N SER A 7 -28.57 -33.41 9.58
CA SER A 7 -27.45 -33.17 8.68
C SER A 7 -26.29 -32.63 9.52
N PHE A 8 -25.30 -33.49 9.74
CA PHE A 8 -24.02 -33.14 10.36
C PHE A 8 -23.30 -32.23 9.34
N HIS A 9 -23.56 -30.94 9.38
CA HIS A 9 -22.65 -29.99 8.77
C HIS A 9 -21.43 -29.96 9.71
N PRO A 10 -20.22 -30.22 9.23
CA PRO A 10 -19.03 -29.98 10.04
C PRO A 10 -19.07 -28.51 10.48
N PRO A 11 -18.67 -28.18 11.71
CA PRO A 11 -18.63 -26.79 12.14
C PRO A 11 -17.81 -26.01 11.12
N MET A 12 -18.38 -24.90 10.60
CA MET A 12 -17.65 -24.02 9.70
C MET A 12 -16.44 -23.48 10.45
N SER A 13 -15.26 -23.91 10.05
CA SER A 13 -14.00 -23.39 10.59
C SER A 13 -13.69 -22.07 9.92
N TYR A 14 -13.45 -21.05 10.72
CA TYR A 14 -13.14 -19.72 10.22
C TYR A 14 -11.65 -19.57 9.91
N PHE A 15 -11.32 -18.76 8.92
CA PHE A 15 -9.94 -18.50 8.50
C PHE A 15 -9.02 -18.14 9.69
N LEU A 16 -9.42 -17.18 10.53
CA LEU A 16 -8.62 -16.77 11.68
C LEU A 16 -8.47 -17.87 12.75
N GLN A 17 -9.42 -18.79 12.86
CA GLN A 17 -9.30 -19.95 13.74
C GLN A 17 -8.17 -20.88 13.28
N HIS A 18 -8.08 -21.14 11.97
CA HIS A 18 -6.96 -21.91 11.40
C HIS A 18 -5.62 -21.21 11.62
N VAL A 19 -5.57 -19.87 11.47
CA VAL A 19 -4.37 -19.09 11.77
C VAL A 19 -3.95 -19.25 13.23
N ALA A 20 -4.90 -19.16 14.18
CA ALA A 20 -4.64 -19.35 15.60
C ALA A 20 -4.06 -20.74 15.88
N GLN A 21 -4.67 -21.79 15.32
CA GLN A 21 -4.22 -23.18 15.47
C GLN A 21 -2.81 -23.38 14.91
N ASP A 22 -2.53 -22.84 13.73
CA ASP A 22 -1.20 -22.96 13.11
C ASP A 22 -0.12 -22.22 13.90
N LEU A 23 -0.41 -21.01 14.40
CA LEU A 23 0.53 -20.26 15.22
C LEU A 23 0.86 -21.03 16.52
N ARG A 24 -0.13 -21.57 17.21
CA ARG A 24 0.07 -22.37 18.42
C ARG A 24 0.82 -23.68 18.18
N ALA A 25 0.59 -24.32 17.03
CA ALA A 25 1.30 -25.55 16.66
C ALA A 25 2.81 -25.32 16.40
N HIS A 26 3.20 -24.08 16.04
CA HIS A 26 4.57 -23.78 15.65
C HIS A 26 5.35 -22.97 16.70
N PHE A 27 4.67 -22.26 17.58
CA PHE A 27 5.28 -21.38 18.57
C PHE A 27 4.72 -21.72 19.96
N ALA A 28 5.58 -22.18 20.84
CA ALA A 28 5.23 -22.40 22.25
C ALA A 28 5.01 -21.08 22.99
N ASP A 29 5.73 -20.04 22.58
CA ASP A 29 5.63 -18.67 23.08
C ASP A 29 5.39 -17.71 21.90
N LEU A 30 4.27 -16.99 21.96
CA LEU A 30 3.87 -16.04 20.92
C LEU A 30 4.37 -14.61 21.19
N SER A 31 5.02 -14.34 22.33
CA SER A 31 5.50 -12.99 22.68
C SER A 31 6.48 -12.39 21.67
N ARG A 32 7.20 -13.26 20.92
CA ARG A 32 8.15 -12.87 19.87
C ARG A 32 7.57 -12.99 18.47
N VAL A 33 6.26 -13.21 18.35
CA VAL A 33 5.51 -13.24 17.09
C VAL A 33 4.81 -11.91 16.90
N VAL A 34 4.97 -11.31 15.72
CA VAL A 34 4.24 -10.12 15.29
C VAL A 34 3.22 -10.54 14.24
N VAL A 35 1.95 -10.35 14.52
CA VAL A 35 0.88 -10.60 13.54
C VAL A 35 0.55 -9.31 12.83
N VAL A 36 0.73 -9.32 11.50
CA VAL A 36 0.54 -8.16 10.63
C VAL A 36 -0.79 -8.29 9.91
N PHE A 37 -1.65 -7.29 10.05
CA PHE A 37 -2.96 -7.23 9.41
C PHE A 37 -3.10 -5.98 8.51
N PRO A 38 -3.99 -6.01 7.51
CA PRO A 38 -4.36 -4.80 6.77
C PRO A 38 -5.16 -3.81 7.63
N ASN A 39 -5.85 -4.28 8.69
CA ASN A 39 -6.62 -3.45 9.61
C ASN A 39 -6.63 -4.02 11.04
N ARG A 40 -6.91 -3.16 12.03
CA ARG A 40 -6.84 -3.54 13.47
C ARG A 40 -7.92 -4.53 13.93
N ARG A 41 -9.05 -4.62 13.22
CA ARG A 41 -10.20 -5.42 13.70
C ARG A 41 -9.90 -6.92 13.73
N ALA A 42 -9.16 -7.41 12.76
CA ALA A 42 -8.83 -8.83 12.65
C ALA A 42 -8.06 -9.36 13.88
N GLY A 43 -7.23 -8.51 14.50
CA GLY A 43 -6.46 -8.86 15.70
C GLY A 43 -7.32 -9.22 16.89
N LEU A 44 -8.48 -8.55 17.07
CA LEU A 44 -9.40 -8.87 18.16
C LEU A 44 -9.97 -10.29 18.02
N PHE A 45 -10.44 -10.64 16.83
CA PHE A 45 -10.97 -11.98 16.56
C PHE A 45 -9.90 -13.07 16.66
N LEU A 46 -8.68 -12.79 16.17
CA LEU A 46 -7.60 -13.76 16.31
C LEU A 46 -7.26 -14.04 17.77
N ASN A 47 -7.29 -13.01 18.61
CA ASN A 47 -7.04 -13.15 20.04
C ASN A 47 -8.10 -14.05 20.71
N ASP A 48 -9.38 -13.91 20.35
CA ASP A 48 -10.45 -14.76 20.89
C ASP A 48 -10.21 -16.23 20.54
N TYR A 49 -9.85 -16.56 19.29
CA TYR A 49 -9.52 -17.93 18.88
C TYR A 49 -8.25 -18.47 19.55
N LEU A 50 -7.25 -17.64 19.82
CA LEU A 50 -6.05 -18.06 20.54
C LEU A 50 -6.37 -18.45 21.99
N VAL A 51 -7.32 -17.76 22.63
CA VAL A 51 -7.75 -18.04 24.00
C VAL A 51 -8.70 -19.25 24.04
N GLU A 52 -9.64 -19.35 23.10
CA GLU A 52 -10.66 -20.41 23.05
C GLU A 52 -10.03 -21.82 22.96
N ASP A 53 -8.95 -21.96 22.20
CA ASP A 53 -8.20 -23.20 22.05
C ASP A 53 -7.14 -23.42 23.16
N ALA A 54 -6.97 -22.52 24.13
CA ALA A 54 -5.96 -22.65 25.17
C ALA A 54 -6.39 -23.68 26.23
N PRO A 55 -5.48 -24.52 26.77
CA PRO A 55 -5.77 -25.36 27.93
C PRO A 55 -6.11 -24.47 29.14
N ASP A 56 -7.13 -24.86 29.92
CA ASP A 56 -7.76 -24.04 30.97
C ASP A 56 -6.83 -23.46 32.05
N ASP A 57 -5.61 -23.97 32.22
CA ASP A 57 -4.70 -23.53 33.28
C ASP A 57 -3.31 -23.11 32.76
N THR A 58 -3.15 -22.90 31.45
CA THR A 58 -1.82 -22.56 30.89
C THR A 58 -1.79 -21.09 30.45
N PRO A 59 -0.98 -20.21 31.06
CA PRO A 59 -0.86 -18.84 30.60
C PRO A 59 -0.30 -18.80 29.19
N LEU A 60 -0.98 -18.09 28.30
CA LEU A 60 -0.59 -17.86 26.92
C LEU A 60 -0.06 -16.43 26.75
N TRP A 61 1.17 -16.30 26.28
CA TRP A 61 1.67 -15.02 25.84
C TRP A 61 1.08 -14.68 24.48
N ALA A 62 0.31 -13.58 24.41
CA ALA A 62 -0.28 -13.13 23.16
C ALA A 62 0.80 -12.59 22.21
N PRO A 63 0.63 -12.77 20.90
CA PRO A 63 1.47 -12.12 19.92
C PRO A 63 1.22 -10.61 19.91
N ARG A 64 2.16 -9.85 19.37
CA ARG A 64 1.95 -8.43 19.11
C ARG A 64 1.17 -8.25 17.81
N TYR A 65 0.09 -7.47 17.87
CA TYR A 65 -0.74 -7.17 16.70
C TYR A 65 -0.41 -5.79 16.16
N VAL A 66 -0.12 -5.72 14.87
CA VAL A 66 0.16 -4.46 14.17
C VAL A 66 -0.57 -4.41 12.84
N THR A 67 -0.91 -3.23 12.39
CA THR A 67 -1.28 -3.01 10.99
C THR A 67 -0.03 -2.85 10.14
N ILE A 68 -0.17 -3.00 8.83
CA ILE A 68 0.96 -2.80 7.91
C ILE A 68 1.54 -1.39 8.02
N SER A 69 0.69 -0.36 8.15
CA SER A 69 1.15 1.02 8.36
C SER A 69 1.92 1.20 9.67
N GLU A 70 1.49 0.55 10.75
CA GLU A 70 2.20 0.57 12.02
C GLU A 70 3.57 -0.12 11.90
N LEU A 71 3.62 -1.26 11.21
CA LEU A 71 4.87 -1.98 10.98
C LEU A 71 5.89 -1.13 10.21
N PHE A 72 5.47 -0.46 9.14
CA PHE A 72 6.36 0.44 8.41
C PHE A 72 6.87 1.60 9.28
N ARG A 73 6.00 2.17 10.12
CA ARG A 73 6.42 3.23 11.06
C ARG A 73 7.41 2.76 12.10
N GLU A 74 7.25 1.55 12.62
CA GLU A 74 8.19 0.94 13.57
C GLU A 74 9.58 0.64 12.96
N LEU A 75 9.61 0.30 11.67
CA LEU A 75 10.85 0.03 10.94
C LEU A 75 11.52 1.29 10.39
N SER A 76 10.84 2.44 10.46
CA SER A 76 11.29 3.70 9.87
C SER A 76 12.23 4.48 10.81
N ASP A 77 13.20 5.16 10.22
CA ASP A 77 14.07 6.14 10.88
C ASP A 77 13.52 7.59 10.79
N VAL A 78 12.36 7.78 10.14
CA VAL A 78 11.66 9.06 10.04
C VAL A 78 10.24 8.94 10.59
N THR A 79 9.64 10.06 10.96
CA THR A 79 8.28 10.12 11.47
C THR A 79 7.29 10.52 10.38
N LEU A 80 6.04 10.06 10.52
CA LEU A 80 4.98 10.46 9.59
C LEU A 80 4.65 11.94 9.78
N ASN A 81 4.65 12.70 8.67
CA ASN A 81 4.22 14.09 8.67
C ASN A 81 2.68 14.18 8.65
N ASP A 82 2.17 15.28 9.19
CA ASP A 82 0.73 15.58 9.10
C ASP A 82 0.34 15.88 7.64
N ALA A 83 -0.82 15.35 7.21
CA ALA A 83 -1.29 15.53 5.84
C ALA A 83 -1.60 16.97 5.50
N VAL A 84 -2.18 17.73 6.44
CA VAL A 84 -2.50 19.14 6.24
C VAL A 84 -1.23 19.97 6.13
N ASP A 85 -0.21 19.69 6.96
CA ASP A 85 1.11 20.33 6.85
C ASP A 85 1.75 20.03 5.48
N SER A 86 1.68 18.79 5.01
CA SER A 86 2.18 18.40 3.68
C SER A 86 1.48 19.17 2.55
N VAL A 87 0.17 19.34 2.63
CA VAL A 87 -0.63 20.14 1.68
C VAL A 87 -0.22 21.62 1.71
N CYS A 88 -0.03 22.19 2.90
CA CYS A 88 0.43 23.57 3.03
C CYS A 88 1.83 23.80 2.43
N ARG A 89 2.74 22.85 2.62
CA ARG A 89 4.09 22.88 2.01
C ARG A 89 4.02 22.77 0.49
N LEU A 90 3.19 21.85 -0.03
CA LEU A 90 2.97 21.75 -1.48
C LEU A 90 2.47 23.07 -2.08
N TYR A 91 1.51 23.72 -1.41
CA TYR A 91 1.04 25.04 -1.83
C TYR A 91 2.17 26.07 -1.86
N ALA A 92 2.96 26.18 -0.78
CA ALA A 92 4.07 27.10 -0.71
C ALA A 92 5.09 26.86 -1.83
N HIS A 93 5.48 25.62 -2.06
CA HIS A 93 6.39 25.23 -3.15
C HIS A 93 5.81 25.54 -4.52
N TYR A 94 4.50 25.34 -4.73
CA TYR A 94 3.86 25.63 -6.02
C TYR A 94 3.83 27.13 -6.30
N VAL A 95 3.46 27.95 -5.31
CA VAL A 95 3.51 29.42 -5.42
C VAL A 95 4.93 29.89 -5.72
N ASP A 96 5.94 29.33 -5.06
CA ASP A 96 7.35 29.69 -5.33
C ASP A 96 7.79 29.31 -6.74
N LEU A 97 7.33 28.18 -7.27
CA LEU A 97 7.59 27.77 -8.67
C LEU A 97 6.95 28.74 -9.65
N LEU A 98 5.70 29.15 -9.42
CA LEU A 98 5.01 30.12 -10.26
C LEU A 98 5.71 31.48 -10.25
N ARG A 99 6.08 31.99 -9.08
CA ARG A 99 6.84 33.24 -8.94
C ARG A 99 8.18 33.20 -9.63
N SER A 100 8.89 32.08 -9.50
CA SER A 100 10.18 31.88 -10.16
C SER A 100 10.06 31.86 -11.69
N ALA A 101 8.91 31.43 -12.21
CA ALA A 101 8.58 31.46 -13.63
C ALA A 101 8.03 32.82 -14.10
N GLY A 102 7.82 33.81 -13.22
CA GLY A 102 7.21 35.08 -13.54
C GLY A 102 5.71 34.99 -13.86
N ASP A 103 5.02 33.95 -13.37
CA ASP A 103 3.61 33.72 -13.63
C ASP A 103 2.74 34.54 -12.65
N ALA A 104 1.89 35.42 -13.19
CA ALA A 104 0.99 36.27 -12.42
C ALA A 104 -0.02 35.45 -11.58
N ALA A 105 -0.31 34.21 -11.96
CA ALA A 105 -1.17 33.33 -11.20
C ALA A 105 -0.69 33.05 -9.76
N ALA A 106 0.59 33.28 -9.48
CA ALA A 106 1.15 33.14 -8.14
C ALA A 106 0.50 34.04 -7.09
N ASP A 107 0.08 35.25 -7.50
CA ASP A 107 -0.52 36.23 -6.59
C ASP A 107 -2.04 36.11 -6.46
N GLU A 108 -2.67 35.38 -7.40
CA GLU A 108 -4.11 35.11 -7.40
C GLU A 108 -4.47 33.79 -6.72
N LEU A 109 -3.50 32.86 -6.62
CA LEU A 109 -3.73 31.53 -6.10
C LEU A 109 -3.81 31.54 -4.58
N SER A 110 -4.96 31.19 -4.02
CA SER A 110 -5.14 30.99 -2.57
C SER A 110 -4.95 29.52 -2.18
N LEU A 111 -4.58 29.29 -0.92
CA LEU A 111 -4.51 27.91 -0.36
C LEU A 111 -5.85 27.20 -0.47
N ASP A 112 -6.96 27.90 -0.20
CA ASP A 112 -8.31 27.36 -0.27
C ASP A 112 -8.64 26.81 -1.67
N THR A 113 -8.29 27.58 -2.70
CA THR A 113 -8.49 27.16 -4.10
C THR A 113 -7.58 25.98 -4.50
N PHE A 114 -6.36 25.94 -3.95
CA PHE A 114 -5.37 24.90 -4.29
C PHE A 114 -5.50 23.64 -3.45
N TYR A 115 -6.16 23.70 -2.28
CA TYR A 115 -6.19 22.61 -1.30
C TYR A 115 -6.65 21.27 -1.90
N GLY A 116 -7.76 21.27 -2.64
CA GLY A 116 -8.27 20.03 -3.27
C GLY A 116 -7.34 19.44 -4.33
N TRP A 117 -6.50 20.26 -4.99
CA TRP A 117 -5.48 19.82 -5.90
C TRP A 117 -4.26 19.28 -5.15
N ALA A 118 -3.82 19.99 -4.12
CA ALA A 118 -2.69 19.58 -3.30
C ALA A 118 -2.92 18.22 -2.62
N ASP A 119 -4.12 18.00 -2.12
CA ASP A 119 -4.52 16.72 -1.53
C ASP A 119 -4.42 15.57 -2.54
N ARG A 120 -4.91 15.77 -3.77
CA ARG A 120 -4.78 14.79 -4.86
C ARG A 120 -3.34 14.56 -5.29
N ILE A 121 -2.55 15.63 -5.43
CA ILE A 121 -1.12 15.53 -5.78
C ILE A 121 -0.37 14.75 -4.70
N LEU A 122 -0.68 14.98 -3.43
CA LEU A 122 -0.08 14.26 -2.32
C LEU A 122 -0.44 12.77 -2.37
N ALA A 123 -1.70 12.44 -2.69
CA ALA A 123 -2.14 11.06 -2.88
C ALA A 123 -1.43 10.40 -4.07
N ASP A 124 -1.26 11.10 -5.20
CA ASP A 124 -0.53 10.58 -6.36
C ASP A 124 0.96 10.36 -6.02
N PHE A 125 1.58 11.25 -5.25
CA PHE A 125 2.96 11.05 -4.78
C PHE A 125 3.07 9.85 -3.84
N ASP A 126 2.08 9.66 -2.97
CA ASP A 126 1.98 8.51 -2.08
C ASP A 126 1.92 7.20 -2.88
N ASP A 127 1.08 7.16 -3.91
CA ASP A 127 0.95 6.01 -4.80
C ASP A 127 2.23 5.73 -5.62
N VAL A 128 2.91 6.77 -6.12
CA VAL A 128 4.20 6.66 -6.81
C VAL A 128 5.23 5.98 -5.90
N ASP A 129 5.28 6.40 -4.63
CA ASP A 129 6.24 5.86 -3.66
C ASP A 129 5.86 4.46 -3.20
N LYS A 130 4.60 4.19 -2.87
CA LYS A 130 4.11 2.85 -2.51
C LYS A 130 4.32 1.84 -3.63
N ASN A 131 4.18 2.27 -4.88
CA ASN A 131 4.44 1.42 -6.04
C ASN A 131 5.92 1.39 -6.47
N MET A 132 6.82 2.01 -5.72
CA MET A 132 8.27 2.03 -6.01
C MET A 132 8.58 2.54 -7.43
N ALA A 133 7.69 3.35 -8.01
CA ALA A 133 7.84 3.86 -9.37
C ALA A 133 8.92 4.95 -9.45
N ASP A 134 9.60 5.05 -10.60
CA ASP A 134 10.54 6.14 -10.86
C ASP A 134 9.78 7.42 -11.22
N ALA A 135 9.66 8.32 -10.24
CA ALA A 135 8.97 9.60 -10.41
C ALA A 135 9.57 10.43 -11.56
N SER A 136 10.88 10.34 -11.80
CA SER A 136 11.54 11.09 -12.86
C SER A 136 11.16 10.59 -14.25
N GLN A 137 11.00 9.29 -14.40
CA GLN A 137 10.53 8.70 -15.66
C GLN A 137 9.04 8.93 -15.84
N LEU A 138 8.24 8.71 -14.78
CA LEU A 138 6.79 8.87 -14.82
C LEU A 138 6.39 10.28 -15.24
N PHE A 139 6.92 11.30 -14.56
CA PHE A 139 6.54 12.70 -14.84
C PHE A 139 7.16 13.23 -16.13
N ARG A 140 8.28 12.69 -16.61
CA ARG A 140 8.88 13.04 -17.90
C ARG A 140 8.09 12.46 -19.07
N ASN A 141 7.73 11.18 -18.99
CA ASN A 141 7.03 10.49 -20.08
C ASN A 141 5.70 11.16 -20.42
N LEU A 142 5.04 11.78 -19.45
CA LEU A 142 3.82 12.51 -19.69
C LEU A 142 4.06 13.90 -20.32
N GLU A 143 5.26 14.44 -20.24
CA GLU A 143 5.65 15.64 -21.01
C GLU A 143 5.94 15.30 -22.48
N GLU A 144 6.57 14.17 -22.74
CA GLU A 144 6.80 13.62 -24.08
C GLU A 144 5.52 13.06 -24.71
N LEU A 145 4.53 12.64 -23.92
CA LEU A 145 3.17 12.32 -24.38
C LEU A 145 2.41 13.51 -24.98
N LYS A 146 2.98 14.72 -25.00
CA LYS A 146 2.47 15.87 -25.77
C LYS A 146 2.65 15.75 -27.28
N GLU A 147 3.53 14.91 -27.76
CA GLU A 147 3.61 14.49 -29.16
C GLU A 147 2.61 13.37 -29.47
N LEU A 148 1.50 13.35 -28.75
CA LEU A 148 0.44 12.34 -28.70
C LEU A 148 -0.41 12.21 -29.96
N ASP A 149 0.01 12.74 -31.09
CA ASP A 149 -0.53 12.34 -32.40
C ASP A 149 -0.08 10.92 -32.81
N ASP A 150 0.91 10.34 -32.12
CA ASP A 150 1.45 9.00 -32.42
C ASP A 150 1.35 8.06 -31.19
N MET A 151 0.11 7.84 -30.71
CA MET A 151 -0.22 6.96 -29.57
C MET A 151 -0.12 5.46 -29.89
N GLY A 152 0.92 5.04 -30.60
CA GLY A 152 1.09 3.64 -31.02
C GLY A 152 1.23 2.61 -29.88
N PHE A 153 1.47 3.06 -28.64
CA PHE A 153 1.71 2.19 -27.48
C PHE A 153 0.52 2.10 -26.51
N LEU A 154 -0.55 2.91 -26.71
CA LEU A 154 -1.77 2.85 -25.93
C LEU A 154 -2.81 1.99 -26.63
N ASP A 155 -3.51 1.16 -25.87
CA ASP A 155 -4.67 0.43 -26.37
C ASP A 155 -5.89 1.36 -26.61
N ASP A 156 -6.89 0.86 -27.32
CA ASP A 156 -8.06 1.66 -27.70
C ASP A 156 -8.95 2.05 -26.50
N GLU A 157 -8.88 1.32 -25.37
CA GLU A 157 -9.58 1.67 -24.13
C GLU A 157 -8.86 2.80 -23.40
N GLN A 158 -7.55 2.75 -23.32
CA GLN A 158 -6.72 3.81 -22.75
C GLN A 158 -6.83 5.11 -23.55
N LYS A 159 -6.83 5.03 -24.89
CA LYS A 159 -7.09 6.18 -25.77
C LYS A 159 -8.47 6.80 -25.55
N LYS A 160 -9.52 5.97 -25.37
CA LYS A 160 -10.87 6.44 -25.06
C LYS A 160 -10.96 7.09 -23.68
N LEU A 161 -10.30 6.53 -22.66
CA LEU A 161 -10.26 7.07 -21.29
C LEU A 161 -9.59 8.44 -21.28
N ILE A 162 -8.44 8.56 -21.91
CA ILE A 162 -7.71 9.83 -22.07
C ILE A 162 -8.53 10.82 -22.89
N GLY A 163 -9.11 10.36 -24.01
CA GLY A 163 -9.98 11.18 -24.85
C GLY A 163 -11.24 11.67 -24.13
N SER A 164 -11.87 10.82 -23.30
CA SER A 164 -13.05 11.21 -22.51
C SER A 164 -12.70 12.20 -21.38
N PHE A 165 -11.53 12.04 -20.76
CA PHE A 165 -11.01 12.99 -19.78
C PHE A 165 -10.82 14.38 -20.38
N PHE A 166 -10.29 14.45 -21.61
CA PHE A 166 -10.10 15.72 -22.32
C PHE A 166 -11.35 16.23 -23.06
N SER A 167 -12.34 15.39 -23.39
CA SER A 167 -13.57 15.79 -24.10
C SER A 167 -14.63 16.42 -23.20
N ASN A 168 -14.56 16.21 -21.89
CA ASN A 168 -15.46 16.83 -20.92
C ASN A 168 -15.13 18.31 -20.62
N PHE A 169 -14.16 18.89 -21.31
CA PHE A 169 -13.80 20.30 -21.21
C PHE A 169 -14.50 21.13 -22.28
N ASP A 170 -15.14 22.20 -21.85
CA ASP A 170 -15.86 23.16 -22.70
C ASP A 170 -14.97 23.63 -23.87
N PRO A 171 -15.46 23.56 -25.13
CA PRO A 171 -14.69 23.98 -26.31
C PRO A 171 -14.19 25.40 -26.28
N ASP A 172 -14.90 26.32 -25.63
CA ASP A 172 -14.58 27.75 -25.61
C ASP A 172 -13.47 28.11 -24.60
N HIS A 173 -13.19 27.24 -23.59
CA HIS A 173 -12.16 27.44 -22.58
C HIS A 173 -10.98 26.45 -22.68
N LYS A 174 -10.90 25.66 -23.75
CA LYS A 174 -9.91 24.60 -23.95
C LYS A 174 -8.45 25.09 -23.86
N SER A 175 -8.16 26.29 -24.33
CA SER A 175 -6.78 26.81 -24.37
C SER A 175 -6.26 27.18 -22.98
N GLU A 176 -7.09 27.85 -22.16
CA GLU A 176 -6.70 28.29 -20.81
C GLU A 176 -6.58 27.12 -19.84
N LEU A 177 -7.52 26.19 -19.91
CA LEU A 177 -7.52 25.01 -19.05
C LEU A 177 -6.35 24.05 -19.37
N ARG A 178 -6.02 23.88 -20.66
CA ARG A 178 -4.84 23.15 -21.11
C ARG A 178 -3.55 23.79 -20.59
N GLU A 179 -3.48 25.11 -20.61
CA GLU A 179 -2.31 25.83 -20.14
C GLU A 179 -2.15 25.70 -18.62
N ARG A 180 -3.24 25.79 -17.84
CA ARG A 180 -3.26 25.55 -16.39
C ARG A 180 -2.84 24.11 -16.05
N PHE A 181 -3.38 23.13 -16.78
CA PHE A 181 -3.01 21.73 -16.62
C PHE A 181 -1.52 21.50 -16.94
N ARG A 182 -1.03 22.05 -18.06
CA ARG A 182 0.37 21.94 -18.44
C ARG A 182 1.32 22.54 -17.40
N ARG A 183 0.97 23.69 -16.84
CA ARG A 183 1.73 24.33 -15.77
C ARG A 183 1.80 23.46 -14.52
N LEU A 184 0.67 22.92 -14.09
CA LEU A 184 0.62 22.00 -12.94
C LEU A 184 1.43 20.75 -13.21
N TRP A 185 1.28 20.19 -14.41
CA TRP A 185 2.00 18.99 -14.79
C TRP A 185 3.52 19.17 -14.76
N ASN A 186 4.01 20.25 -15.33
CA ASN A 186 5.43 20.57 -15.32
C ASN A 186 5.96 20.86 -13.91
N ALA A 187 5.09 21.20 -12.98
CA ALA A 187 5.45 21.41 -11.58
C ALA A 187 5.53 20.12 -10.76
N LEU A 188 4.90 19.00 -11.19
CA LEU A 188 4.80 17.78 -10.36
C LEU A 188 6.15 17.22 -9.92
N LEU A 189 7.10 17.05 -10.84
CA LEU A 189 8.42 16.52 -10.47
C LEU A 189 9.22 17.47 -9.55
N PRO A 190 9.28 18.78 -9.84
CA PRO A 190 9.85 19.75 -8.90
C PRO A 190 9.18 19.74 -7.53
N LEU A 191 7.84 19.67 -7.46
CA LEU A 191 7.08 19.61 -6.21
C LEU A 191 7.40 18.34 -5.43
N TYR A 192 7.36 17.19 -6.08
CA TYR A 192 7.72 15.90 -5.49
C TYR A 192 9.11 15.95 -4.85
N ARG A 193 10.11 16.46 -5.58
CA ARG A 193 11.49 16.54 -5.10
C ARG A 193 11.65 17.52 -3.94
N ARG A 194 11.02 18.70 -4.02
CA ARG A 194 11.12 19.73 -2.97
C ARG A 194 10.45 19.27 -1.68
N LEU A 195 9.23 18.73 -1.77
CA LEU A 195 8.51 18.24 -0.60
C LEU A 195 9.30 17.10 0.09
N ASN A 196 9.77 16.11 -0.66
CA ASN A 196 10.56 15.01 -0.10
C ASN A 196 11.86 15.50 0.54
N ALA A 197 12.57 16.43 -0.10
CA ALA A 197 13.81 16.98 0.45
C ALA A 197 13.59 17.77 1.74
N GLU A 198 12.55 18.61 1.79
CA GLU A 198 12.21 19.40 2.97
C GLU A 198 11.77 18.52 4.15
N LEU A 199 10.84 17.59 3.92
CA LEU A 199 10.37 16.69 4.96
C LEU A 199 11.51 15.82 5.49
N LEU A 200 12.35 15.30 4.61
CA LEU A 200 13.48 14.48 5.01
C LEU A 200 14.51 15.27 5.85
N ALA A 201 14.74 16.53 5.54
CA ALA A 201 15.62 17.39 6.33
C ALA A 201 15.11 17.59 7.78
N GLU A 202 13.80 17.47 7.99
CA GLU A 202 13.16 17.49 9.31
C GLU A 202 13.01 16.10 9.96
N GLY A 203 13.49 15.04 9.34
CA GLY A 203 13.29 13.66 9.81
C GLY A 203 11.84 13.20 9.67
N LYS A 204 11.13 13.68 8.66
CA LYS A 204 9.73 13.39 8.39
C LYS A 204 9.53 12.85 6.97
N ALA A 205 8.37 12.21 6.74
CA ALA A 205 7.92 11.80 5.41
C ALA A 205 6.39 11.68 5.39
N TYR A 206 5.77 11.75 4.21
CA TYR A 206 4.40 11.24 4.03
C TYR A 206 4.45 9.70 3.91
N GLU A 207 3.30 9.02 3.95
CA GLU A 207 3.25 7.57 4.17
C GLU A 207 3.99 6.77 3.09
N GLY A 208 3.76 7.03 1.81
CA GLY A 208 4.43 6.32 0.71
C GLY A 208 5.94 6.55 0.68
N ALA A 209 6.39 7.78 0.92
CA ALA A 209 7.82 8.09 1.02
C ALA A 209 8.48 7.37 2.21
N LEU A 210 7.78 7.24 3.33
CA LEU A 210 8.21 6.45 4.48
C LEU A 210 8.33 4.96 4.10
N TYR A 211 7.34 4.40 3.42
CA TYR A 211 7.37 2.99 2.97
C TYR A 211 8.54 2.72 2.04
N ARG A 212 8.71 3.55 1.00
CA ARG A 212 9.84 3.46 0.07
C ARG A 212 11.19 3.52 0.81
N ARG A 213 11.30 4.44 1.78
CA ARG A 213 12.53 4.61 2.56
C ARG A 213 12.86 3.38 3.37
N VAL A 214 11.89 2.77 4.06
CA VAL A 214 12.07 1.54 4.84
C VAL A 214 12.54 0.40 3.94
N VAL A 215 11.86 0.17 2.83
CA VAL A 215 12.22 -0.90 1.89
C VAL A 215 13.63 -0.71 1.34
N ASN A 216 13.98 0.50 0.91
CA ASN A 216 15.33 0.80 0.41
C ASN A 216 16.39 0.62 1.51
N ALA A 217 16.12 1.06 2.74
CA ALA A 217 17.05 0.91 3.85
C ALA A 217 17.30 -0.56 4.20
N LEU A 218 16.26 -1.39 4.18
CA LEU A 218 16.38 -2.84 4.40
C LEU A 218 17.10 -3.54 3.23
N ALA A 219 16.77 -3.18 2.00
CA ALA A 219 17.38 -3.78 0.80
C ALA A 219 18.88 -3.44 0.66
N GLU A 220 19.28 -2.27 1.10
CA GLU A 220 20.67 -1.79 1.11
C GLU A 220 21.42 -2.16 2.41
N GLU A 221 20.81 -2.96 3.28
CA GLU A 221 21.37 -3.39 4.57
C GLU A 221 21.76 -2.22 5.50
N ARG A 222 21.18 -1.03 5.29
CA ARG A 222 21.39 0.14 6.18
C ARG A 222 20.63 0.00 7.50
N CYS A 223 19.60 -0.84 7.54
CA CYS A 223 18.91 -1.26 8.75
C CYS A 223 18.60 -2.77 8.66
N ALA A 224 18.18 -3.36 9.77
CA ALA A 224 17.84 -4.77 9.87
C ALA A 224 16.47 -4.95 10.54
N LEU A 225 15.82 -6.07 10.25
CA LEU A 225 14.62 -6.47 10.97
C LEU A 225 14.96 -6.69 12.47
N PRO A 226 14.09 -6.28 13.40
CA PRO A 226 14.26 -6.46 14.83
C PRO A 226 14.69 -7.88 15.21
N ALA A 227 15.73 -7.99 16.05
CA ALA A 227 16.28 -9.27 16.46
C ALA A 227 15.41 -10.01 17.47
N ASP A 228 14.60 -9.27 18.23
CA ASP A 228 13.65 -9.77 19.22
C ASP A 228 12.37 -10.35 18.60
N VAL A 229 12.16 -10.18 17.29
CA VAL A 229 11.05 -10.78 16.55
C VAL A 229 11.51 -12.04 15.85
N ASP A 230 10.89 -13.18 16.19
CA ASP A 230 11.18 -14.47 15.57
C ASP A 230 10.37 -14.70 14.29
N CYS A 231 9.13 -14.17 14.24
CA CYS A 231 8.25 -14.36 13.10
C CYS A 231 7.29 -13.18 12.91
N TYR A 232 7.14 -12.77 11.66
CA TYR A 232 6.05 -11.92 11.18
C TYR A 232 4.99 -12.81 10.51
N ALA A 233 3.83 -12.91 11.13
CA ALA A 233 2.68 -13.63 10.59
C ALA A 233 1.81 -12.65 9.80
N VAL A 234 1.90 -12.67 8.48
CA VAL A 234 1.15 -11.80 7.55
C VAL A 234 -0.20 -12.44 7.27
N VAL A 235 -1.30 -11.80 7.66
CA VAL A 235 -2.62 -12.42 7.71
C VAL A 235 -3.68 -11.60 6.98
N GLY A 236 -4.37 -12.21 6.02
CA GLY A 236 -5.61 -11.70 5.43
C GLY A 236 -5.44 -10.52 4.48
N PHE A 237 -4.32 -10.40 3.80
CA PHE A 237 -4.13 -9.43 2.74
C PHE A 237 -4.73 -9.92 1.43
N ASN A 238 -5.35 -9.01 0.67
CA ASN A 238 -5.95 -9.30 -0.64
C ASN A 238 -5.19 -8.64 -1.78
N VAL A 239 -4.73 -7.41 -1.58
CA VAL A 239 -3.95 -6.63 -2.56
C VAL A 239 -2.75 -6.05 -1.83
N LEU A 240 -1.60 -6.06 -2.48
CA LEU A 240 -0.35 -5.51 -1.95
C LEU A 240 0.20 -4.46 -2.92
N ASP A 241 0.64 -3.33 -2.41
CA ASP A 241 1.48 -2.43 -3.18
C ASP A 241 2.92 -2.97 -3.31
N LYS A 242 3.75 -2.30 -4.10
CA LYS A 242 5.12 -2.77 -4.36
C LYS A 242 6.03 -2.67 -3.13
N ALA A 243 5.84 -1.66 -2.28
CA ALA A 243 6.61 -1.51 -1.05
C ALA A 243 6.27 -2.64 -0.06
N GLU A 244 4.99 -2.98 0.10
CA GLU A 244 4.54 -4.12 0.90
C GLU A 244 5.10 -5.44 0.38
N GLN A 245 5.03 -5.66 -0.95
CA GLN A 245 5.59 -6.86 -1.59
C GLN A 245 7.09 -7.00 -1.28
N HIS A 246 7.87 -5.94 -1.47
CA HIS A 246 9.30 -5.95 -1.19
C HIS A 246 9.61 -6.18 0.29
N LEU A 247 8.87 -5.55 1.21
CA LEU A 247 9.02 -5.78 2.64
C LEU A 247 8.79 -7.26 2.99
N PHE A 248 7.72 -7.86 2.48
CA PHE A 248 7.40 -9.26 2.71
C PHE A 248 8.43 -10.21 2.10
N GLU A 249 8.98 -9.89 0.93
CA GLU A 249 10.09 -10.64 0.34
C GLU A 249 11.36 -10.59 1.18
N ILE A 250 11.69 -9.41 1.75
CA ILE A 250 12.83 -9.26 2.66
C ILE A 250 12.63 -10.10 3.92
N MET A 251 11.44 -10.03 4.54
CA MET A 251 11.10 -10.85 5.71
C MET A 251 11.16 -12.35 5.41
N LYS A 252 10.71 -12.74 4.23
CA LYS A 252 10.77 -14.12 3.75
C LYS A 252 12.21 -14.59 3.56
N LYS A 253 13.05 -13.80 2.88
CA LYS A 253 14.48 -14.10 2.70
C LYS A 253 15.22 -14.23 4.03
N ALA A 254 14.85 -13.41 5.01
CA ALA A 254 15.37 -13.50 6.37
C ALA A 254 14.87 -14.74 7.17
N GLY A 255 13.95 -15.52 6.61
CA GLY A 255 13.34 -16.67 7.29
C GLY A 255 12.39 -16.29 8.43
N LYS A 256 12.00 -15.02 8.51
CA LYS A 256 11.16 -14.44 9.58
C LYS A 256 9.71 -14.22 9.17
N ALA A 257 9.20 -14.77 8.08
CA ALA A 257 7.83 -14.57 7.64
C ALA A 257 7.03 -15.86 7.52
N ARG A 258 5.76 -15.78 7.88
CA ARG A 258 4.70 -16.76 7.56
C ARG A 258 3.54 -16.02 6.94
N PHE A 259 2.93 -16.59 5.88
CA PHE A 259 1.85 -15.98 5.14
C PHE A 259 0.58 -16.80 5.26
N TYR A 260 -0.54 -16.14 5.54
CA TYR A 260 -1.87 -16.72 5.67
C TYR A 260 -2.82 -15.96 4.76
N TRP A 261 -3.26 -16.65 3.70
CA TRP A 261 -4.13 -16.11 2.67
C TRP A 261 -5.51 -16.72 2.76
N ASP A 262 -6.52 -15.87 2.70
CA ASP A 262 -7.92 -16.29 2.56
C ASP A 262 -8.40 -15.90 1.17
N TYR A 263 -8.63 -16.91 0.32
CA TYR A 263 -9.10 -16.68 -1.03
C TYR A 263 -9.97 -17.81 -1.55
N ASP A 264 -10.95 -17.46 -2.38
CA ASP A 264 -11.69 -18.41 -3.18
C ASP A 264 -10.86 -18.90 -4.36
N SER A 265 -10.84 -20.19 -4.60
CA SER A 265 -10.14 -20.82 -5.72
C SER A 265 -10.57 -20.28 -7.09
N TYR A 266 -11.79 -19.72 -7.19
CA TYR A 266 -12.27 -19.05 -8.40
C TYR A 266 -11.42 -17.84 -8.76
N TYR A 267 -11.06 -17.00 -7.79
CA TYR A 267 -10.24 -15.79 -8.01
C TYR A 267 -8.74 -16.08 -8.15
N ALA A 268 -8.31 -17.28 -7.75
CA ALA A 268 -6.93 -17.71 -7.87
C ALA A 268 -6.62 -18.40 -9.20
N ASP A 269 -7.63 -18.73 -10.00
CA ASP A 269 -7.48 -19.44 -11.28
C ASP A 269 -7.42 -18.42 -12.44
N PRO A 270 -6.24 -18.28 -13.11
CA PRO A 270 -6.08 -17.32 -14.21
C PRO A 270 -6.98 -17.60 -15.42
N TYR A 271 -7.51 -18.82 -15.52
CA TYR A 271 -8.38 -19.23 -16.64
C TYR A 271 -9.87 -19.03 -16.34
N LYS A 272 -10.25 -18.90 -15.06
CA LYS A 272 -11.65 -18.78 -14.64
C LYS A 272 -12.05 -17.36 -14.26
N SER A 273 -11.13 -16.55 -13.82
CA SER A 273 -11.39 -15.20 -13.32
C SER A 273 -10.73 -14.13 -14.18
N ARG A 274 -11.47 -13.05 -14.48
CA ARG A 274 -10.89 -11.82 -15.04
C ARG A 274 -10.13 -11.00 -14.00
N GLY A 275 -10.28 -11.31 -12.71
CA GLY A 275 -9.61 -10.66 -11.59
C GLY A 275 -8.43 -11.49 -11.07
N PHE A 276 -7.51 -11.87 -11.95
CA PHE A 276 -6.32 -12.67 -11.64
C PHE A 276 -5.38 -12.05 -10.59
N GLU A 277 -5.63 -10.82 -10.17
CA GLU A 277 -4.79 -10.07 -9.22
C GLU A 277 -4.55 -10.82 -7.91
N ALA A 278 -5.56 -11.50 -7.37
CA ALA A 278 -5.42 -12.30 -6.15
C ALA A 278 -4.39 -13.46 -6.32
N GLY A 279 -4.26 -14.03 -7.50
CA GLY A 279 -3.30 -15.09 -7.80
C GLY A 279 -1.85 -14.64 -7.79
N LEU A 280 -1.58 -13.38 -8.17
CA LEU A 280 -0.22 -12.82 -8.21
C LEU A 280 0.41 -12.72 -6.81
N PHE A 281 -0.38 -12.37 -5.80
CA PHE A 281 0.13 -12.21 -4.42
C PHE A 281 0.34 -13.55 -3.71
N ILE A 282 -0.40 -14.57 -4.08
CA ILE A 282 -0.24 -15.93 -3.57
C ILE A 282 1.13 -16.50 -3.96
N GLU A 283 1.69 -16.10 -5.10
CA GLU A 283 3.02 -16.52 -5.53
C GLU A 283 4.14 -16.05 -4.59
N ILE A 284 3.99 -14.92 -3.92
CA ILE A 284 4.94 -14.44 -2.91
C ILE A 284 5.07 -15.49 -1.77
N GLY A 285 3.95 -16.13 -1.39
CA GLY A 285 3.92 -17.20 -0.41
C GLY A 285 4.47 -18.54 -0.94
N ARG A 286 4.08 -18.98 -2.16
CA ARG A 286 4.30 -20.33 -2.71
C ARG A 286 5.75 -20.80 -2.75
N ALA A 287 6.72 -19.90 -2.86
CA ALA A 287 8.13 -20.27 -2.88
C ALA A 287 8.73 -20.53 -1.48
N SER A 288 7.94 -20.44 -0.39
CA SER A 288 8.38 -20.76 0.97
C SER A 288 7.73 -22.06 1.45
N CYS A 289 8.52 -22.96 2.04
CA CYS A 289 8.02 -24.19 2.68
C CYS A 289 7.11 -23.95 3.90
N ARG A 290 6.74 -22.69 4.18
CA ARG A 290 5.96 -22.25 5.33
C ARG A 290 4.62 -21.60 4.95
N GLU A 291 4.20 -21.73 3.69
CA GLU A 291 2.91 -21.20 3.25
C GLU A 291 1.76 -22.06 3.76
N ARG A 292 0.74 -21.43 4.31
CA ARG A 292 -0.54 -22.04 4.62
C ARG A 292 -1.65 -21.28 3.91
N VAL A 293 -2.28 -21.95 3.00
CA VAL A 293 -3.44 -21.47 2.26
C VAL A 293 -4.67 -22.16 2.83
N PHE A 294 -5.59 -21.38 3.35
CA PHE A 294 -6.88 -21.88 3.79
C PHE A 294 -7.90 -21.58 2.69
N ARG A 295 -8.53 -22.62 2.14
CA ARG A 295 -9.63 -22.44 1.19
C ARG A 295 -10.87 -22.00 1.94
N ALA A 296 -11.50 -20.92 1.50
CA ALA A 296 -12.91 -20.69 1.79
C ALA A 296 -13.73 -21.82 1.14
N VAL A 297 -14.59 -22.47 1.91
CA VAL A 297 -15.47 -23.56 1.46
C VAL A 297 -16.76 -22.94 0.93
#